data_de00224478bc7fb9a5c80826ec610f6c
#
_entry.id   de00224478bc7fb9a5c80826ec610f6c
#
_cell.length_a   1.000
_cell.length_b   1.000
_cell.length_c   1.000
_cell.angle_alpha   90.00
_cell.angle_beta   90.00
_cell.angle_gamma   90.00
#
_symmetry.space_group_name_H-M   'P 1'
#
loop_
_entity.id
_entity.type
_entity.pdbx_description
1 polymer ?
#
loop_
_entity_poly.entity_id
_entity_poly.type
_entity_poly.pdbx_seq_one_letter_code
_entity_poly.pdbx_strand_id
1 'polypeptide(L)'
;KKRAGVTGLVVCAAGSQKSEDRARNLDLADEYFHMDATDAVGMYNKAMELTNGELFDVVINCVNIENTEMASILACKDDGIVYFFSMATSFTKAALGAEGVGKDVNMLIGNGYTKGHANVALQVLRDDERIMKLFAELYA
;
A
#
# COMPACT_ATOMS: atom_id res chain seq x y z
N LYS A 1 2.64 -6.85 9.70
CA LYS A 1 3.35 -8.13 9.63
C LYS A 1 3.76 -8.60 11.04
N LYS A 2 4.66 -7.89 11.72
CA LYS A 2 5.16 -8.27 13.07
C LYS A 2 4.02 -8.44 14.08
N ARG A 3 3.07 -7.50 14.14
CA ARG A 3 1.92 -7.57 15.07
C ARG A 3 0.94 -8.69 14.73
N ALA A 4 0.74 -8.97 13.45
CA ALA A 4 -0.13 -10.06 13.00
C ALA A 4 0.50 -11.45 13.17
N GLY A 5 1.80 -11.52 13.47
CA GLY A 5 2.51 -12.78 13.61
C GLY A 5 2.64 -13.57 12.31
N VAL A 6 2.54 -12.90 11.16
CA VAL A 6 2.64 -13.52 9.84
C VAL A 6 4.02 -13.29 9.22
N THR A 7 4.41 -14.22 8.35
CA THR A 7 5.62 -14.13 7.52
C THR A 7 5.21 -13.81 6.08
N GLY A 8 6.12 -13.28 5.30
CA GLY A 8 5.87 -12.94 3.92
C GLY A 8 6.62 -11.68 3.51
N LEU A 9 6.72 -11.45 2.22
CA LEU A 9 7.35 -10.28 1.64
C LEU A 9 6.50 -9.02 1.90
N VAL A 10 7.11 -8.00 2.49
CA VAL A 10 6.52 -6.66 2.63
C VAL A 10 7.26 -5.71 1.73
N VAL A 11 6.55 -5.08 0.81
CA VAL A 11 7.10 -4.12 -0.15
C VAL A 11 6.52 -2.74 0.10
N CYS A 12 7.37 -1.73 0.11
CA CYS A 12 6.97 -0.33 0.20
C CYS A 12 7.23 0.37 -1.13
N ALA A 13 6.17 0.77 -1.82
CA ALA A 13 6.24 1.60 -3.01
C ALA A 13 6.06 3.08 -2.64
N ALA A 14 6.89 3.95 -3.17
CA ALA A 14 6.86 5.39 -2.95
C ALA A 14 6.70 6.15 -4.27
N GLY A 15 6.12 7.35 -4.22
CA GLY A 15 5.92 8.20 -5.41
C GLY A 15 7.16 9.04 -5.78
N SER A 16 8.24 9.01 -5.01
CA SER A 16 9.46 9.75 -5.27
C SER A 16 10.66 9.15 -4.55
N GLN A 17 11.87 9.46 -5.07
CA GLN A 17 13.14 9.07 -4.41
C GLN A 17 13.19 9.53 -2.95
N LYS A 18 12.83 10.78 -2.66
CA LYS A 18 12.81 11.32 -1.30
C LYS A 18 11.91 10.52 -0.35
N SER A 19 10.76 10.06 -0.84
CA SER A 19 9.82 9.25 -0.05
C SER A 19 10.34 7.81 0.11
N GLU A 20 10.98 7.25 -0.90
CA GLU A 20 11.65 5.97 -0.82
C GLU A 20 12.80 6.00 0.21
N ASP A 21 13.67 7.01 0.15
CA ASP A 21 14.79 7.17 1.10
C ASP A 21 14.28 7.25 2.54
N ARG A 22 13.18 8.00 2.76
CA ARG A 22 12.53 8.07 4.07
C ARG A 22 12.02 6.72 4.53
N ALA A 23 11.38 5.96 3.66
CA ALA A 23 10.86 4.63 3.97
C ALA A 23 12.00 3.64 4.28
N ARG A 24 13.11 3.69 3.51
CA ARG A 24 14.30 2.88 3.76
C ARG A 24 14.94 3.20 5.11
N ASN A 25 14.99 4.46 5.50
CA ASN A 25 15.53 4.87 6.80
C ASN A 25 14.69 4.35 7.98
N LEU A 26 13.41 4.09 7.78
CA LEU A 26 12.55 3.45 8.77
C LEU A 26 12.81 1.95 8.90
N ASP A 27 13.30 1.30 7.85
CA ASP A 27 13.61 -0.13 7.82
C ASP A 27 12.46 -1.02 8.35
N LEU A 28 11.25 -0.82 7.78
CA LEU A 28 10.01 -1.48 8.19
C LEU A 28 9.43 -2.41 7.12
N ALA A 29 10.06 -2.46 5.94
CA ALA A 29 9.70 -3.37 4.86
C ALA A 29 10.90 -4.20 4.41
N ASP A 30 10.66 -5.23 3.63
CA ASP A 30 11.71 -6.09 3.10
C ASP A 30 12.30 -5.51 1.80
N GLU A 31 11.46 -4.84 0.98
CA GLU A 31 11.84 -4.21 -0.28
C GLU A 31 11.24 -2.81 -0.42
N TYR A 32 11.96 -1.94 -1.14
CA TYR A 32 11.57 -0.56 -1.37
C TYR A 32 11.85 -0.16 -2.80
N PHE A 33 10.95 0.61 -3.40
CA PHE A 33 11.18 1.26 -4.69
C PHE A 33 10.34 2.53 -4.81
N HIS A 34 10.67 3.38 -5.78
CA HIS A 34 9.77 4.47 -6.16
C HIS A 34 9.32 4.31 -7.61
N MET A 35 8.10 4.75 -7.86
CA MET A 35 7.46 4.71 -9.17
C MET A 35 6.29 5.69 -9.19
N ASP A 36 5.91 6.15 -10.37
CA ASP A 36 4.64 6.86 -10.54
C ASP A 36 3.48 5.90 -10.21
N ALA A 37 2.72 6.25 -9.18
CA ALA A 37 1.61 5.43 -8.71
C ALA A 37 0.45 5.33 -9.72
N THR A 38 0.45 6.12 -10.79
CA THR A 38 -0.51 6.06 -11.90
C THR A 38 -0.04 5.16 -13.04
N ASP A 39 1.22 4.74 -13.04
CA ASP A 39 1.76 3.79 -14.03
C ASP A 39 1.34 2.35 -13.69
N ALA A 40 0.16 1.98 -14.16
CA ALA A 40 -0.43 0.67 -13.88
C ALA A 40 0.38 -0.49 -14.46
N VAL A 41 0.94 -0.33 -15.66
CA VAL A 41 1.74 -1.37 -16.33
C VAL A 41 3.11 -1.52 -15.66
N GLY A 42 3.76 -0.41 -15.35
CA GLY A 42 5.01 -0.41 -14.62
C GLY A 42 4.87 -1.05 -13.24
N MET A 43 3.78 -0.74 -12.51
CA MET A 43 3.50 -1.33 -11.21
C MET A 43 3.26 -2.84 -11.31
N TYR A 44 2.49 -3.30 -12.31
CA TYR A 44 2.30 -4.72 -12.59
C TYR A 44 3.63 -5.44 -12.84
N ASN A 45 4.46 -4.91 -13.73
CA ASN A 45 5.75 -5.51 -14.06
C ASN A 45 6.67 -5.59 -12.83
N LYS A 46 6.66 -4.53 -12.00
CA LYS A 46 7.44 -4.51 -10.75
C LYS A 46 6.92 -5.51 -9.72
N ALA A 47 5.62 -5.65 -9.60
CA ALA A 47 5.00 -6.67 -8.74
C ALA A 47 5.38 -8.08 -9.20
N MET A 48 5.29 -8.37 -10.49
CA MET A 48 5.70 -9.66 -11.08
C MET A 48 7.18 -9.98 -10.80
N GLU A 49 8.06 -8.98 -10.96
CA GLU A 49 9.50 -9.12 -10.66
C GLU A 49 9.73 -9.50 -9.19
N LEU A 50 9.14 -8.75 -8.26
CA LEU A 50 9.38 -8.90 -6.83
C LEU A 50 8.75 -10.15 -6.23
N THR A 51 7.71 -10.68 -6.84
CA THR A 51 6.96 -11.85 -6.37
C THR A 51 7.24 -13.12 -7.17
N ASN A 52 8.21 -13.10 -8.09
CA ASN A 52 8.48 -14.21 -9.02
C ASN A 52 7.23 -14.65 -9.82
N GLY A 53 6.38 -13.69 -10.20
CA GLY A 53 5.20 -13.92 -11.03
C GLY A 53 3.89 -14.16 -10.30
N GLU A 54 3.90 -14.23 -8.95
CA GLU A 54 2.71 -14.56 -8.16
C GLU A 54 1.80 -13.36 -7.87
N LEU A 55 2.31 -12.13 -7.98
CA LEU A 55 1.67 -10.89 -7.52
C LEU A 55 1.44 -10.88 -5.99
N PHE A 56 0.87 -9.80 -5.46
CA PHE A 56 0.71 -9.63 -4.02
C PHE A 56 -0.64 -10.16 -3.53
N ASP A 57 -0.65 -10.84 -2.37
CA ASP A 57 -1.87 -11.27 -1.68
C ASP A 57 -2.71 -10.08 -1.19
N VAL A 58 -2.03 -9.02 -0.75
CA VAL A 58 -2.66 -7.81 -0.21
C VAL A 58 -1.94 -6.59 -0.75
N VAL A 59 -2.72 -5.68 -1.33
CA VAL A 59 -2.24 -4.36 -1.76
C VAL A 59 -2.98 -3.28 -0.98
N ILE A 60 -2.24 -2.38 -0.32
CA ILE A 60 -2.80 -1.26 0.44
C ILE A 60 -2.43 0.04 -0.25
N ASN A 61 -3.43 0.73 -0.80
CA ASN A 61 -3.25 2.03 -1.43
C ASN A 61 -3.52 3.14 -0.42
N CYS A 62 -2.45 3.80 0.03
CA CYS A 62 -2.48 4.97 0.89
C CYS A 62 -2.09 6.27 0.16
N VAL A 63 -1.97 6.22 -1.17
CA VAL A 63 -1.51 7.35 -1.99
C VAL A 63 -2.65 8.33 -2.23
N ASN A 64 -2.48 9.57 -1.81
CA ASN A 64 -3.49 10.62 -2.00
C ASN A 64 -3.34 11.32 -3.36
N ILE A 65 -3.30 10.52 -4.43
CA ILE A 65 -3.21 10.93 -5.83
C ILE A 65 -4.31 10.20 -6.60
N GLU A 66 -4.98 10.89 -7.51
CA GLU A 66 -6.00 10.29 -8.37
C GLU A 66 -5.40 9.32 -9.40
N ASN A 67 -6.23 8.39 -9.90
CA ASN A 67 -5.89 7.42 -10.96
C ASN A 67 -4.87 6.35 -10.56
N THR A 68 -4.79 6.02 -9.28
CA THR A 68 -3.90 4.97 -8.76
C THR A 68 -4.58 3.61 -8.59
N GLU A 69 -5.87 3.53 -8.94
CA GLU A 69 -6.69 2.33 -8.74
C GLU A 69 -6.17 1.15 -9.56
N MET A 70 -5.92 1.38 -10.85
CA MET A 70 -5.46 0.32 -11.77
C MET A 70 -4.10 -0.24 -11.39
N ALA A 71 -3.17 0.62 -10.96
CA ALA A 71 -1.86 0.19 -10.49
C ALA A 71 -1.98 -0.76 -9.28
N SER A 72 -2.89 -0.44 -8.35
CA SER A 72 -3.17 -1.26 -7.18
C SER A 72 -3.83 -2.59 -7.52
N ILE A 73 -4.81 -2.58 -8.43
CA ILE A 73 -5.53 -3.77 -8.86
C ILE A 73 -4.62 -4.74 -9.61
N LEU A 74 -3.81 -4.24 -10.55
CA LEU A 74 -2.92 -5.08 -11.35
C LEU A 74 -1.77 -5.69 -10.52
N ALA A 75 -1.33 -5.03 -9.47
CA ALA A 75 -0.31 -5.56 -8.57
C ALA A 75 -0.82 -6.68 -7.65
N CYS A 76 -2.14 -6.81 -7.50
CA CYS A 76 -2.78 -7.83 -6.67
C CYS A 76 -3.04 -9.10 -7.46
N LYS A 77 -2.85 -10.27 -6.86
CA LYS A 77 -3.25 -11.56 -7.46
C LYS A 77 -4.78 -11.72 -7.45
N ASP A 78 -5.29 -12.65 -8.26
CA ASP A 78 -6.69 -13.06 -8.16
C ASP A 78 -6.99 -13.65 -6.77
N ASP A 79 -8.21 -13.50 -6.29
CA ASP A 79 -8.65 -13.79 -4.91
C ASP A 79 -7.92 -12.96 -3.83
N GLY A 80 -7.02 -12.05 -4.22
CA GLY A 80 -6.31 -11.17 -3.29
C GLY A 80 -7.16 -10.00 -2.79
N ILE A 81 -6.58 -9.18 -1.92
CA ILE A 81 -7.25 -8.04 -1.30
C ILE A 81 -6.59 -6.74 -1.75
N VAL A 82 -7.37 -5.82 -2.31
CA VAL A 82 -6.96 -4.44 -2.55
C VAL A 82 -7.67 -3.52 -1.56
N TYR A 83 -6.94 -2.90 -0.66
CA TYR A 83 -7.48 -1.96 0.31
C TYR A 83 -7.19 -0.52 -0.12
N PHE A 84 -8.22 0.21 -0.50
CA PHE A 84 -8.14 1.62 -0.83
C PHE A 84 -8.41 2.47 0.41
N PHE A 85 -7.36 3.01 0.99
CA PHE A 85 -7.43 3.87 2.17
C PHE A 85 -7.43 5.36 1.82
N SER A 86 -7.02 5.71 0.60
CA SER A 86 -6.92 7.09 0.15
C SER A 86 -8.28 7.72 -0.16
N MET A 87 -8.47 8.97 0.23
CA MET A 87 -9.62 9.80 -0.14
C MET A 87 -9.65 10.19 -1.63
N ALA A 88 -8.55 10.04 -2.35
CA ALA A 88 -8.46 10.28 -3.80
C ALA A 88 -9.01 9.12 -4.63
N THR A 89 -9.34 7.98 -4.02
CA THR A 89 -9.85 6.79 -4.71
C THR A 89 -11.23 7.03 -5.30
N SER A 90 -11.38 6.71 -6.59
CA SER A 90 -12.66 6.66 -7.29
C SER A 90 -13.24 5.26 -7.28
N PHE A 91 -14.39 5.08 -6.63
CA PHE A 91 -15.11 3.79 -6.58
C PHE A 91 -15.45 3.27 -8.00
N THR A 92 -15.89 4.15 -8.88
CA THR A 92 -16.24 3.81 -10.25
C THR A 92 -15.02 3.32 -11.03
N LYS A 93 -13.89 4.02 -10.91
CA LYS A 93 -12.64 3.61 -11.58
C LYS A 93 -12.13 2.28 -11.05
N ALA A 94 -12.21 2.04 -9.75
CA ALA A 94 -11.80 0.78 -9.14
C ALA A 94 -12.67 -0.40 -9.64
N ALA A 95 -14.00 -0.26 -9.55
CA ALA A 95 -14.92 -1.32 -9.94
C ALA A 95 -14.85 -1.62 -11.44
N LEU A 96 -15.00 -0.61 -12.30
CA LEU A 96 -14.94 -0.80 -13.76
C LEU A 96 -13.53 -1.18 -14.24
N GLY A 97 -12.48 -0.73 -13.53
CA GLY A 97 -11.11 -1.08 -13.84
C GLY A 97 -10.86 -2.58 -13.64
N ALA A 98 -11.23 -3.14 -12.51
CA ALA A 98 -11.08 -4.57 -12.21
C ALA A 98 -11.85 -5.43 -13.20
N GLU A 99 -13.12 -5.07 -13.48
CA GLU A 99 -13.96 -5.76 -14.47
C GLU A 99 -13.35 -5.68 -15.87
N GLY A 100 -12.89 -4.49 -16.28
CA GLY A 100 -12.32 -4.24 -17.61
C GLY A 100 -11.04 -5.03 -17.91
N VAL A 101 -10.26 -5.38 -16.90
CA VAL A 101 -9.04 -6.20 -17.05
C VAL A 101 -9.23 -7.65 -16.59
N GLY A 102 -10.44 -8.02 -16.20
CA GLY A 102 -10.76 -9.39 -15.79
C GLY A 102 -10.05 -9.84 -14.52
N LYS A 103 -9.80 -8.91 -13.57
CA LYS A 103 -9.19 -9.22 -12.27
C LYS A 103 -10.25 -9.52 -11.23
N ASP A 104 -10.19 -10.72 -10.65
CA ASP A 104 -11.04 -11.14 -9.54
C ASP A 104 -10.35 -10.81 -8.21
N VAL A 105 -10.61 -9.61 -7.69
CA VAL A 105 -10.02 -9.12 -6.45
C VAL A 105 -11.08 -8.67 -5.44
N ASN A 106 -10.81 -8.88 -4.17
CA ASN A 106 -11.63 -8.36 -3.09
C ASN A 106 -11.24 -6.91 -2.79
N MET A 107 -12.10 -5.95 -3.09
CA MET A 107 -11.83 -4.54 -2.86
C MET A 107 -12.46 -4.06 -1.55
N LEU A 108 -11.63 -3.53 -0.65
CA LEU A 108 -12.06 -2.87 0.57
C LEU A 108 -11.87 -1.37 0.40
N ILE A 109 -12.98 -0.64 0.48
CA ILE A 109 -12.95 0.82 0.40
C ILE A 109 -13.51 1.34 1.71
N GLY A 110 -12.59 1.77 2.58
CA GLY A 110 -12.91 2.15 3.95
C GLY A 110 -13.33 3.61 4.08
N ASN A 111 -14.09 3.91 5.11
CA ASN A 111 -14.41 5.28 5.53
C ASN A 111 -13.36 5.89 6.48
N GLY A 112 -12.24 5.23 6.66
CA GLY A 112 -11.15 5.68 7.53
C GLY A 112 -11.41 5.50 9.03
N TYR A 113 -12.58 5.04 9.45
CA TYR A 113 -12.87 4.80 10.87
C TYR A 113 -13.09 3.32 11.17
N THR A 114 -12.30 2.82 12.11
CA THR A 114 -12.47 1.49 12.71
C THR A 114 -12.40 1.60 14.23
N LYS A 115 -13.31 0.97 14.95
CA LYS A 115 -13.34 1.01 16.42
C LYS A 115 -11.99 0.59 16.99
N GLY A 116 -11.41 1.44 17.84
CA GLY A 116 -10.12 1.17 18.47
C GLY A 116 -8.87 1.55 17.64
N HIS A 117 -9.03 2.06 16.40
CA HIS A 117 -7.91 2.41 15.54
C HIS A 117 -6.93 3.39 16.19
N ALA A 118 -7.42 4.38 16.94
CA ALA A 118 -6.58 5.37 17.62
C ALA A 118 -5.63 4.71 18.65
N ASN A 119 -6.12 3.74 19.42
CA ASN A 119 -5.29 3.02 20.38
C ASN A 119 -4.19 2.20 19.67
N VAL A 120 -4.52 1.57 18.53
CA VAL A 120 -3.56 0.83 17.72
C VAL A 120 -2.50 1.78 17.16
N ALA A 121 -2.90 2.92 16.60
CA ALA A 121 -1.97 3.92 16.05
C ALA A 121 -1.01 4.45 17.14
N LEU A 122 -1.54 4.84 18.30
CA LEU A 122 -0.72 5.31 19.43
C LEU A 122 0.22 4.21 19.94
N GLN A 123 -0.22 2.96 19.93
CA GLN A 123 0.64 1.85 20.33
C GLN A 123 1.78 1.62 19.33
N VAL A 124 1.52 1.74 18.03
CA VAL A 124 2.57 1.64 16.99
C VAL A 124 3.63 2.73 17.20
N LEU A 125 3.22 3.96 17.52
CA LEU A 125 4.17 5.05 17.81
C LEU A 125 5.02 4.78 19.06
N ARG A 126 4.44 4.15 20.09
CA ARG A 126 5.16 3.80 21.32
C ARG A 126 6.10 2.61 21.14
N ASP A 127 5.76 1.69 20.27
CA ASP A 127 6.52 0.45 20.06
C ASP A 127 7.77 0.66 19.19
N ASP A 128 7.84 1.74 18.40
CA ASP A 128 8.96 1.99 17.49
C ASP A 128 9.39 3.47 17.51
N GLU A 129 10.57 3.72 18.09
CA GLU A 129 11.14 5.06 18.19
C GLU A 129 11.40 5.73 16.83
N ARG A 130 11.64 4.94 15.76
CA ARG A 130 11.89 5.48 14.42
C ARG A 130 10.61 6.12 13.88
N ILE A 131 9.47 5.46 14.08
CA ILE A 131 8.16 6.00 13.70
C ILE A 131 7.86 7.24 14.55
N MET A 132 8.10 7.20 15.85
CA MET A 132 7.88 8.34 16.74
C MET A 132 8.69 9.56 16.31
N LYS A 133 9.98 9.38 15.98
CA LYS A 133 10.85 10.46 15.49
C LYS A 133 10.34 11.05 14.19
N LEU A 134 9.96 10.19 13.24
CA LEU A 134 9.39 10.66 11.96
C LEU A 134 8.13 11.51 12.16
N PHE A 135 7.25 11.11 13.06
CA PHE A 135 6.04 11.88 13.36
C PHE A 135 6.38 13.22 14.03
N ALA A 136 7.34 13.26 14.94
CA ALA A 136 7.81 14.51 15.55
C ALA A 136 8.42 15.47 14.50
N GLU A 137 9.20 14.95 13.56
CA GLU A 137 9.78 15.75 12.47
C GLU A 137 8.74 16.31 11.49
N LEU A 138 7.65 15.60 11.29
CA LEU A 138 6.62 15.99 10.31
C LEU A 138 5.53 16.89 10.91
N TYR A 139 5.23 16.77 12.20
CA TYR A 139 4.01 17.32 12.79
C TYR A 139 4.22 18.07 14.14
N ALA A 140 5.44 18.13 14.67
CA ALA A 140 5.72 18.83 15.92
C ALA A 140 6.48 20.20 15.65
#